data_1f95c4c615e3e2cb18a98b2f88dee604
#
_entry.id   1f95c4c615e3e2cb18a98b2f88dee604
#
_cell.length_a   1.000
_cell.length_b   1.000
_cell.length_c   1.000
_cell.angle_alpha   90.00
_cell.angle_beta   90.00
_cell.angle_gamma   90.00
#
_symmetry.space_group_name_H-M   'P 1'
#
loop_
_entity.id
_entity.type
_entity.pdbx_description
1 polymer ?
#
loop_
_entity_poly.entity_id
_entity_poly.type
_entity_poly.pdbx_seq_one_letter_code
_entity_poly.pdbx_strand_id
1 'polypeptide(L)'
;MPKIGENGVGKSTLLRVLAGIISPNTGKVVVHQSGLRISLISLGAGFMPFLSGRENAVLSGMMLGATKREILSRMEEIIAFSELGSFFDQPVNTYSNGMRARLGFSVAYQLDPDIILLDEVLGVGDEAFRNKSTAAMEERIKSEKTVVLVSHSVPLIRGVCDRLIWIEDGKTKAQGEVSEVLNAYLTYVGQGKKPSPITDTKKLKEI
;
A
#
# COMPACT_ATOMS: atom_id res chain seq x y z
N MET A 1 3.29 1.10 9.22
CA MET A 1 2.73 0.30 10.33
C MET A 1 1.84 -0.79 9.72
N PRO A 2 2.22 -2.08 9.75
CA PRO A 2 1.44 -3.14 9.14
C PRO A 2 0.18 -3.43 9.95
N LYS A 3 -0.85 -3.92 9.24
CA LYS A 3 -2.15 -4.29 9.80
C LYS A 3 -2.47 -5.71 9.40
N ILE A 4 -2.81 -6.54 10.39
CA ILE A 4 -3.21 -7.93 10.23
C ILE A 4 -4.63 -8.13 10.74
N GLY A 5 -5.40 -9.03 10.13
CA GLY A 5 -6.79 -9.34 10.50
C GLY A 5 -7.51 -10.03 9.35
N GLU A 6 -8.67 -10.61 9.61
CA GLU A 6 -9.49 -11.29 8.60
C GLU A 6 -9.95 -10.37 7.46
N ASN A 7 -10.38 -10.97 6.35
CA ASN A 7 -10.94 -10.22 5.22
C ASN A 7 -12.26 -9.54 5.65
N GLY A 8 -12.48 -8.32 5.16
CA GLY A 8 -13.71 -7.58 5.44
C GLY A 8 -13.71 -6.75 6.74
N VAL A 9 -12.67 -6.83 7.59
CA VAL A 9 -12.63 -6.08 8.88
C VAL A 9 -12.32 -4.58 8.73
N GLY A 10 -12.30 -4.03 7.50
CA GLY A 10 -12.14 -2.59 7.28
C GLY A 10 -10.69 -2.10 7.06
N LYS A 11 -9.71 -3.00 6.85
CA LYS A 11 -8.29 -2.61 6.63
C LYS A 11 -8.12 -1.66 5.43
N SER A 12 -8.66 -2.02 4.26
CA SER A 12 -8.61 -1.19 3.07
C SER A 12 -9.39 0.13 3.23
N THR A 13 -10.52 0.10 3.95
CA THR A 13 -11.28 1.31 4.29
C THR A 13 -10.43 2.25 5.14
N LEU A 14 -9.73 1.71 6.13
CA LEU A 14 -8.84 2.51 6.98
C LEU A 14 -7.69 3.14 6.17
N LEU A 15 -7.09 2.41 5.21
CA LEU A 15 -6.09 3.00 4.31
C LEU A 15 -6.66 4.15 3.48
N ARG A 16 -7.91 4.03 2.98
CA ARG A 16 -8.59 5.11 2.24
C ARG A 16 -8.88 6.33 3.13
N VAL A 17 -9.21 6.11 4.39
CA VAL A 17 -9.37 7.19 5.38
C VAL A 17 -8.03 7.87 5.64
N LEU A 18 -6.94 7.12 5.82
CA LEU A 18 -5.59 7.66 6.01
C LEU A 18 -5.09 8.42 4.78
N ALA A 19 -5.48 7.98 3.58
CA ALA A 19 -5.18 8.65 2.31
C ALA A 19 -6.02 9.92 2.08
N GLY A 20 -6.99 10.22 2.94
CA GLY A 20 -7.91 11.35 2.74
C GLY A 20 -8.95 11.14 1.62
N ILE A 21 -9.07 9.92 1.07
CA ILE A 21 -10.06 9.57 0.02
C ILE A 21 -11.47 9.49 0.62
N ILE A 22 -11.58 9.04 1.87
CA ILE A 22 -12.86 8.92 2.60
C ILE A 22 -12.71 9.67 3.91
N SER A 23 -13.68 10.51 4.23
CA SER A 23 -13.75 11.17 5.54
C SER A 23 -14.32 10.22 6.60
N PRO A 24 -13.75 10.16 7.82
CA PRO A 24 -14.33 9.36 8.88
C PRO A 24 -15.64 9.97 9.39
N ASN A 25 -16.62 9.14 9.75
CA ASN A 25 -17.89 9.61 10.32
C ASN A 25 -17.68 10.24 11.70
N THR A 26 -16.70 9.73 12.46
CA THR A 26 -16.33 10.22 13.80
C THR A 26 -14.83 10.19 13.96
N GLY A 27 -14.28 11.07 14.78
CA GLY A 27 -12.84 11.19 14.97
C GLY A 27 -12.17 12.02 13.87
N LYS A 28 -10.85 11.97 13.80
CA LYS A 28 -10.04 12.71 12.81
C LYS A 28 -8.72 12.00 12.52
N VAL A 29 -8.21 12.20 11.31
CA VAL A 29 -6.82 11.87 10.97
C VAL A 29 -5.99 13.12 11.24
N VAL A 30 -4.90 12.97 11.98
CA VAL A 30 -3.97 14.06 12.27
C VAL A 30 -2.62 13.74 11.60
N VAL A 31 -2.19 14.65 10.75
CA VAL A 31 -0.86 14.63 10.15
C VAL A 31 -0.07 15.76 10.81
N HIS A 32 0.94 15.42 11.57
CA HIS A 32 1.66 16.40 12.42
C HIS A 32 2.56 17.34 11.63
N GLN A 33 2.92 16.96 10.40
CA GLN A 33 3.74 17.78 9.50
C GLN A 33 2.91 18.17 8.28
N SER A 34 2.87 19.47 7.97
CA SER A 34 2.18 19.99 6.80
C SER A 34 2.96 19.70 5.50
N GLY A 35 2.26 19.59 4.38
CA GLY A 35 2.87 19.43 3.05
C GLY A 35 3.34 18.02 2.70
N LEU A 36 3.15 17.02 3.57
CA LEU A 36 3.47 15.63 3.25
C LEU A 36 2.53 15.07 2.19
N ARG A 37 3.11 14.40 1.19
CA ARG A 37 2.37 13.66 0.18
C ARG A 37 2.10 12.25 0.68
N ILE A 38 0.82 11.91 0.75
CA ILE A 38 0.35 10.57 1.14
C ILE A 38 -0.14 9.88 -0.12
N SER A 39 0.39 8.72 -0.46
CA SER A 39 -0.06 7.94 -1.62
C SER A 39 -0.54 6.56 -1.20
N LEU A 40 -1.79 6.24 -1.56
CA LEU A 40 -2.32 4.89 -1.49
C LEU A 40 -1.98 4.17 -2.80
N ILE A 41 -1.02 3.26 -2.75
CA ILE A 41 -0.66 2.47 -3.92
C ILE A 41 -1.78 1.47 -4.20
N SER A 42 -2.59 1.80 -5.21
CA SER A 42 -3.66 0.98 -5.76
C SER A 42 -3.38 0.73 -7.23
N LEU A 43 -3.15 -0.51 -7.60
CA LEU A 43 -2.71 -0.85 -8.95
C LEU A 43 -3.84 -0.67 -9.97
N GLY A 44 -3.58 0.14 -10.99
CA GLY A 44 -4.49 0.34 -12.12
C GLY A 44 -5.77 1.10 -11.79
N ALA A 45 -5.83 1.80 -10.64
CA ALA A 45 -6.95 2.67 -10.34
C ALA A 45 -7.02 3.81 -11.37
N GLY A 46 -8.21 3.98 -11.95
CA GLY A 46 -8.48 5.07 -12.89
C GLY A 46 -7.96 4.84 -14.32
N PHE A 47 -7.53 3.64 -14.69
CA PHE A 47 -7.14 3.37 -16.06
C PHE A 47 -8.32 3.51 -17.01
N MET A 48 -8.13 4.33 -18.04
CA MET A 48 -9.06 4.54 -19.13
C MET A 48 -8.74 3.55 -20.27
N PRO A 49 -9.67 2.62 -20.61
CA PRO A 49 -9.35 1.51 -21.51
C PRO A 49 -8.86 1.92 -22.90
N PHE A 50 -9.36 3.03 -23.41
CA PHE A 50 -9.09 3.51 -24.78
C PHE A 50 -7.85 4.43 -24.88
N LEU A 51 -7.29 4.82 -23.75
CA LEU A 51 -6.05 5.60 -23.71
C LEU A 51 -4.84 4.67 -23.69
N SER A 52 -3.73 5.16 -24.25
CA SER A 52 -2.45 4.47 -24.23
C SER A 52 -1.92 4.27 -22.80
N GLY A 53 -0.94 3.39 -22.63
CA GLY A 53 -0.22 3.24 -21.37
C GLY A 53 0.41 4.55 -20.92
N ARG A 54 0.97 5.33 -21.83
CA ARG A 54 1.56 6.65 -21.57
C ARG A 54 0.54 7.65 -21.00
N GLU A 55 -0.63 7.75 -21.63
CA GLU A 55 -1.70 8.62 -21.15
C GLU A 55 -2.25 8.15 -19.81
N ASN A 56 -2.41 6.85 -19.65
CA ASN A 56 -2.83 6.25 -18.38
C ASN A 56 -1.78 6.45 -17.27
N ALA A 57 -0.49 6.42 -17.58
CA ALA A 57 0.56 6.73 -16.63
C ALA A 57 0.41 8.18 -16.10
N VAL A 58 0.11 9.13 -16.98
CA VAL A 58 -0.15 10.52 -16.58
C VAL A 58 -1.38 10.61 -15.69
N LEU A 59 -2.51 10.04 -16.10
CA LEU A 59 -3.76 10.07 -15.33
C LEU A 59 -3.60 9.42 -13.96
N SER A 60 -3.07 8.20 -13.93
CA SER A 60 -2.87 7.45 -12.68
C SER A 60 -1.93 8.17 -11.73
N GLY A 61 -0.83 8.73 -12.24
CA GLY A 61 0.11 9.50 -11.43
C GLY A 61 -0.52 10.75 -10.83
N MET A 62 -1.35 11.46 -11.60
CA MET A 62 -2.12 12.61 -11.08
C MET A 62 -3.13 12.20 -10.01
N MET A 63 -3.80 11.06 -10.17
CA MET A 63 -4.70 10.51 -9.14
C MET A 63 -3.94 10.10 -7.87
N LEU A 64 -2.68 9.74 -7.97
CA LEU A 64 -1.80 9.45 -6.84
C LEU A 64 -1.18 10.73 -6.22
N GLY A 65 -1.58 11.92 -6.69
CA GLY A 65 -1.20 13.20 -6.11
C GLY A 65 0.02 13.87 -6.74
N ALA A 66 0.59 13.33 -7.82
CA ALA A 66 1.68 13.98 -8.53
C ALA A 66 1.16 15.01 -9.56
N THR A 67 1.97 16.00 -9.88
CA THR A 67 1.68 16.92 -10.98
C THR A 67 1.98 16.26 -12.32
N LYS A 68 1.28 16.69 -13.38
CA LYS A 68 1.58 16.23 -14.75
C LYS A 68 3.06 16.41 -15.12
N ARG A 69 3.67 17.52 -14.69
CA ARG A 69 5.08 17.82 -14.95
C ARG A 69 6.02 16.80 -14.30
N GLU A 70 5.76 16.43 -13.05
CA GLU A 70 6.55 15.41 -12.34
C GLU A 70 6.46 14.06 -13.03
N ILE A 71 5.25 13.65 -13.48
CA ILE A 71 5.08 12.36 -14.15
C ILE A 71 5.79 12.37 -15.50
N LEU A 72 5.67 13.44 -16.27
CA LEU A 72 6.34 13.56 -17.55
C LEU A 72 7.87 13.56 -17.41
N SER A 73 8.43 14.15 -16.36
CA SER A 73 9.88 14.13 -16.11
C SER A 73 10.40 12.73 -15.72
N ARG A 74 9.53 11.84 -15.22
CA ARG A 74 9.87 10.45 -14.87
C ARG A 74 9.37 9.41 -15.87
N MET A 75 8.85 9.85 -17.00
CA MET A 75 8.19 8.96 -17.97
C MET A 75 9.11 7.86 -18.49
N GLU A 76 10.36 8.19 -18.79
CA GLU A 76 11.33 7.20 -19.27
C GLU A 76 11.66 6.13 -18.21
N GLU A 77 11.70 6.53 -16.93
CA GLU A 77 11.88 5.60 -15.81
C GLU A 77 10.67 4.68 -15.65
N ILE A 78 9.45 5.22 -15.80
CA ILE A 78 8.21 4.45 -15.78
C ILE A 78 8.19 3.42 -16.91
N ILE A 79 8.54 3.83 -18.14
CA ILE A 79 8.61 2.96 -19.31
C ILE A 79 9.61 1.83 -19.06
N ALA A 80 10.83 2.17 -18.66
CA ALA A 80 11.90 1.22 -18.43
C ALA A 80 11.54 0.21 -17.32
N PHE A 81 10.96 0.70 -16.22
CA PHE A 81 10.58 -0.17 -15.10
C PHE A 81 9.43 -1.13 -15.47
N SER A 82 8.45 -0.66 -16.27
CA SER A 82 7.27 -1.45 -16.64
C SER A 82 7.57 -2.63 -17.56
N GLU A 83 8.67 -2.54 -18.33
CA GLU A 83 9.08 -3.55 -19.34
C GLU A 83 7.95 -3.86 -20.35
N LEU A 84 7.11 -2.89 -20.66
CA LEU A 84 6.02 -3.06 -21.62
C LEU A 84 6.45 -2.88 -23.08
N GLY A 85 7.65 -2.32 -23.29
CA GLY A 85 8.19 -2.11 -24.64
C GLY A 85 7.24 -1.31 -25.53
N SER A 86 7.02 -1.78 -26.75
CA SER A 86 6.12 -1.13 -27.73
C SER A 86 4.64 -1.12 -27.31
N PHE A 87 4.23 -1.93 -26.36
CA PHE A 87 2.86 -1.89 -25.83
C PHE A 87 2.60 -0.61 -25.02
N PHE A 88 3.63 0.07 -24.51
CA PHE A 88 3.44 1.24 -23.68
C PHE A 88 2.63 2.36 -24.38
N ASP A 89 2.75 2.47 -25.68
CA ASP A 89 2.02 3.45 -26.49
C ASP A 89 0.72 2.87 -27.14
N GLN A 90 0.34 1.61 -26.81
CA GLN A 90 -0.92 0.98 -27.23
C GLN A 90 -2.03 1.25 -26.20
N PRO A 91 -3.31 1.21 -26.64
CA PRO A 91 -4.45 1.33 -25.71
C PRO A 91 -4.48 0.24 -24.64
N VAL A 92 -4.79 0.63 -23.38
CA VAL A 92 -4.75 -0.30 -22.23
C VAL A 92 -5.81 -1.42 -22.31
N ASN A 93 -6.86 -1.28 -23.13
CA ASN A 93 -7.80 -2.38 -23.38
C ASN A 93 -7.15 -3.60 -24.07
N THR A 94 -6.00 -3.42 -24.73
CA THR A 94 -5.22 -4.51 -25.33
C THR A 94 -4.30 -5.21 -24.33
N TYR A 95 -4.16 -4.67 -23.11
CA TYR A 95 -3.25 -5.20 -22.11
C TYR A 95 -3.83 -6.42 -21.40
N SER A 96 -2.95 -7.39 -21.10
CA SER A 96 -3.25 -8.43 -20.13
C SER A 96 -3.37 -7.83 -18.71
N ASN A 97 -3.94 -8.59 -17.78
CA ASN A 97 -3.99 -8.17 -16.37
C ASN A 97 -2.58 -7.94 -15.80
N GLY A 98 -1.60 -8.77 -16.19
CA GLY A 98 -0.21 -8.60 -15.80
C GLY A 98 0.39 -7.29 -16.32
N MET A 99 0.14 -6.93 -17.59
CA MET A 99 0.60 -5.67 -18.18
C MET A 99 -0.01 -4.44 -17.50
N ARG A 100 -1.30 -4.50 -17.17
CA ARG A 100 -1.97 -3.42 -16.41
C ARG A 100 -1.34 -3.27 -15.01
N ALA A 101 -1.06 -4.38 -14.36
CA ALA A 101 -0.43 -4.39 -13.04
C ALA A 101 1.01 -3.83 -13.10
N ARG A 102 1.79 -4.20 -14.14
CA ARG A 102 3.14 -3.67 -14.40
C ARG A 102 3.10 -2.15 -14.59
N LEU A 103 2.19 -1.64 -15.42
CA LEU A 103 2.03 -0.19 -15.64
C LEU A 103 1.68 0.52 -14.32
N GLY A 104 0.64 0.06 -13.62
CA GLY A 104 0.17 0.69 -12.38
C GLY A 104 1.24 0.72 -11.29
N PHE A 105 1.98 -0.40 -11.14
CA PHE A 105 3.09 -0.47 -10.18
C PHE A 105 4.21 0.48 -10.57
N SER A 106 4.62 0.51 -11.84
CA SER A 106 5.72 1.36 -12.32
C SER A 106 5.42 2.83 -12.08
N VAL A 107 4.19 3.27 -12.34
CA VAL A 107 3.77 4.65 -12.05
C VAL A 107 3.86 4.93 -10.55
N ALA A 108 3.24 4.07 -9.73
CA ALA A 108 3.22 4.26 -8.28
C ALA A 108 4.61 4.23 -7.64
N TYR A 109 5.50 3.39 -8.15
CA TYR A 109 6.88 3.27 -7.68
C TYR A 109 7.72 4.50 -8.02
N GLN A 110 7.56 5.07 -9.21
CA GLN A 110 8.32 6.25 -9.63
C GLN A 110 7.84 7.55 -8.96
N LEU A 111 6.63 7.58 -8.42
CA LEU A 111 6.22 8.65 -7.53
C LEU A 111 6.92 8.48 -6.19
N ASP A 112 7.44 9.57 -5.65
CA ASP A 112 8.20 9.56 -4.40
C ASP A 112 7.40 10.23 -3.26
N PRO A 113 6.31 9.60 -2.76
CA PRO A 113 5.53 10.15 -1.67
C PRO A 113 6.28 10.07 -0.33
N ASP A 114 5.92 10.94 0.62
CA ASP A 114 6.49 10.94 1.97
C ASP A 114 5.88 9.82 2.83
N ILE A 115 4.59 9.52 2.60
CA ILE A 115 3.87 8.43 3.29
C ILE A 115 3.31 7.48 2.23
N ILE A 116 3.68 6.21 2.32
CA ILE A 116 3.26 5.15 1.42
C ILE A 116 2.23 4.27 2.14
N LEU A 117 1.05 4.17 1.56
CA LEU A 117 0.00 3.26 2.03
C LEU A 117 -0.11 2.08 1.05
N LEU A 118 0.09 0.85 1.55
CA LEU A 118 0.09 -0.38 0.75
C LEU A 118 -1.06 -1.30 1.16
N ASP A 119 -1.93 -1.66 0.23
CA ASP A 119 -3.02 -2.61 0.44
C ASP A 119 -2.74 -3.92 -0.30
N GLU A 120 -2.07 -4.86 0.35
CA GLU A 120 -1.76 -6.22 -0.16
C GLU A 120 -0.99 -6.32 -1.51
N VAL A 121 -0.46 -5.21 -2.01
CA VAL A 121 -0.04 -5.05 -3.41
C VAL A 121 1.45 -5.39 -3.63
N LEU A 122 2.04 -6.29 -2.85
CA LEU A 122 3.40 -6.75 -3.12
C LEU A 122 3.35 -8.02 -3.99
N GLY A 123 4.00 -7.95 -5.16
CA GLY A 123 4.12 -9.07 -6.07
C GLY A 123 3.06 -9.15 -7.16
N VAL A 124 3.12 -8.22 -8.11
CA VAL A 124 2.22 -8.11 -9.25
C VAL A 124 2.89 -8.53 -10.56
N GLY A 125 2.08 -8.86 -11.54
CA GLY A 125 2.56 -9.32 -12.85
C GLY A 125 2.91 -10.79 -12.88
N ASP A 126 3.77 -11.18 -13.81
CA ASP A 126 4.35 -12.51 -13.86
C ASP A 126 5.45 -12.70 -12.79
N GLU A 127 6.01 -13.89 -12.70
CA GLU A 127 6.97 -14.25 -11.66
C GLU A 127 8.22 -13.33 -11.67
N ALA A 128 8.74 -13.02 -12.85
CA ALA A 128 9.93 -12.17 -12.98
C ALA A 128 9.64 -10.73 -12.49
N PHE A 129 8.55 -10.14 -12.93
CA PHE A 129 8.16 -8.79 -12.50
C PHE A 129 7.75 -8.76 -11.03
N ARG A 130 7.15 -9.84 -10.51
CA ARG A 130 6.82 -9.97 -9.09
C ARG A 130 8.07 -9.89 -8.22
N ASN A 131 9.13 -10.60 -8.58
CA ASN A 131 10.40 -10.57 -7.85
C ASN A 131 11.01 -9.16 -7.90
N LYS A 132 11.03 -8.54 -9.08
CA LYS A 132 11.52 -7.16 -9.28
C LYS A 132 10.73 -6.14 -8.46
N SER A 133 9.40 -6.18 -8.54
CA SER A 133 8.52 -5.24 -7.83
C SER A 133 8.59 -5.41 -6.31
N THR A 134 8.71 -6.67 -5.83
CA THR A 134 8.88 -6.96 -4.41
C THR A 134 10.20 -6.40 -3.90
N ALA A 135 11.32 -6.69 -4.56
CA ALA A 135 12.64 -6.18 -4.18
C ALA A 135 12.69 -4.64 -4.17
N ALA A 136 12.15 -4.00 -5.20
CA ALA A 136 12.07 -2.54 -5.29
C ALA A 136 11.24 -1.93 -4.15
N MET A 137 10.12 -2.58 -3.79
CA MET A 137 9.28 -2.10 -2.71
C MET A 137 9.92 -2.34 -1.33
N GLU A 138 10.60 -3.46 -1.12
CA GLU A 138 11.36 -3.72 0.13
C GLU A 138 12.46 -2.69 0.33
N GLU A 139 13.17 -2.30 -0.73
CA GLU A 139 14.15 -1.21 -0.66
C GLU A 139 13.49 0.12 -0.26
N ARG A 140 12.33 0.42 -0.85
CA ARG A 140 11.56 1.62 -0.53
C ARG A 140 11.04 1.61 0.92
N ILE A 141 10.61 0.46 1.43
CA ILE A 141 10.16 0.30 2.82
C ILE A 141 11.32 0.51 3.82
N LYS A 142 12.53 0.08 3.45
CA LYS A 142 13.74 0.24 4.29
C LYS A 142 14.32 1.65 4.25
N SER A 143 13.81 2.54 3.38
CA SER A 143 14.20 3.95 3.36
C SER A 143 13.60 4.72 4.55
N GLU A 144 13.98 5.98 4.73
CA GLU A 144 13.45 6.85 5.82
C GLU A 144 11.98 7.26 5.64
N LYS A 145 11.23 6.59 4.76
CA LYS A 145 9.82 6.87 4.48
C LYS A 145 8.89 6.24 5.51
N THR A 146 7.78 6.90 5.77
CA THR A 146 6.71 6.28 6.56
C THR A 146 5.89 5.34 5.68
N VAL A 147 5.84 4.06 6.05
CA VAL A 147 5.07 3.06 5.31
C VAL A 147 4.00 2.44 6.21
N VAL A 148 2.76 2.44 5.71
CA VAL A 148 1.65 1.71 6.33
C VAL A 148 1.26 0.57 5.39
N LEU A 149 1.50 -0.65 5.83
CA LEU A 149 1.27 -1.87 5.06
C LEU A 149 0.10 -2.67 5.62
N VAL A 150 -0.83 -3.07 4.75
CA VAL A 150 -1.77 -4.15 5.02
C VAL A 150 -1.26 -5.40 4.33
N SER A 151 -1.05 -6.49 5.07
CA SER A 151 -0.56 -7.75 4.52
C SER A 151 -0.99 -8.95 5.35
N HIS A 152 -1.15 -10.09 4.69
CA HIS A 152 -1.32 -11.39 5.32
C HIS A 152 -0.02 -12.21 5.34
N SER A 153 1.06 -11.71 4.73
CA SER A 153 2.36 -12.37 4.69
C SER A 153 3.13 -12.16 5.99
N VAL A 154 3.13 -13.16 6.86
CA VAL A 154 3.91 -13.16 8.11
C VAL A 154 5.41 -12.91 7.87
N PRO A 155 6.06 -13.57 6.88
CA PRO A 155 7.47 -13.31 6.58
C PRO A 155 7.75 -11.85 6.23
N LEU A 156 6.90 -11.25 5.39
CA LEU A 156 7.03 -9.84 5.01
C LEU A 156 6.89 -8.92 6.22
N ILE A 157 5.84 -9.12 7.05
CA ILE A 157 5.61 -8.32 8.25
C ILE A 157 6.82 -8.38 9.18
N ARG A 158 7.39 -9.56 9.42
CA ARG A 158 8.58 -9.74 10.26
C ARG A 158 9.83 -9.08 9.68
N GLY A 159 9.96 -9.08 8.35
CA GLY A 159 11.18 -8.62 7.67
C GLY A 159 11.26 -7.11 7.48
N VAL A 160 10.12 -6.39 7.46
CA VAL A 160 10.11 -4.98 7.03
C VAL A 160 9.36 -4.03 7.98
N CYS A 161 8.81 -4.52 9.08
CA CYS A 161 7.93 -3.71 9.92
C CYS A 161 8.49 -3.54 11.33
N ASP A 162 8.42 -2.32 11.86
CA ASP A 162 8.84 -2.00 13.22
C ASP A 162 7.70 -2.20 14.22
N ARG A 163 6.46 -1.90 13.79
CA ARG A 163 5.27 -1.97 14.65
C ARG A 163 4.12 -2.63 13.92
N LEU A 164 3.23 -3.27 14.65
CA LEU A 164 2.06 -3.98 14.13
C LEU A 164 0.77 -3.53 14.83
N ILE A 165 -0.32 -3.43 14.06
CA ILE A 165 -1.67 -3.25 14.60
C ILE A 165 -2.50 -4.45 14.15
N TRP A 166 -3.10 -5.15 15.10
CA TRP A 166 -4.11 -6.17 14.87
C TRP A 166 -5.50 -5.57 14.97
N ILE A 167 -6.25 -5.67 13.87
CA ILE A 167 -7.63 -5.18 13.77
C ILE A 167 -8.56 -6.39 13.62
N GLU A 168 -9.60 -6.43 14.44
CA GLU A 168 -10.66 -7.44 14.41
C GLU A 168 -12.00 -6.78 14.72
N ASP A 169 -13.05 -7.16 13.99
CA ASP A 169 -14.40 -6.59 14.13
C ASP A 169 -14.41 -5.05 14.13
N GLY A 170 -13.57 -4.43 13.28
CA GLY A 170 -13.45 -2.97 13.18
C GLY A 170 -12.77 -2.29 14.37
N LYS A 171 -12.21 -3.06 15.33
CA LYS A 171 -11.55 -2.54 16.52
C LYS A 171 -10.08 -2.95 16.57
N THR A 172 -9.24 -2.09 17.14
CA THR A 172 -7.86 -2.45 17.47
C THR A 172 -7.86 -3.42 18.64
N LYS A 173 -7.39 -4.64 18.43
CA LYS A 173 -7.24 -5.68 19.45
C LYS A 173 -5.88 -5.57 20.16
N ALA A 174 -4.82 -5.36 19.40
CA ALA A 174 -3.49 -5.14 19.94
C ALA A 174 -2.69 -4.23 18.99
N GLN A 175 -1.73 -3.51 19.55
CA GLN A 175 -0.76 -2.72 18.80
C GLN A 175 0.56 -2.66 19.58
N GLY A 176 1.68 -2.65 18.86
CA GLY A 176 3.01 -2.58 19.50
C GLY A 176 4.10 -3.17 18.62
N GLU A 177 5.07 -3.75 19.25
CA GLU A 177 6.17 -4.48 18.64
C GLU A 177 5.64 -5.63 17.77
N VAL A 178 6.30 -5.85 16.61
CA VAL A 178 5.84 -6.88 15.65
C VAL A 178 5.84 -8.27 16.26
N SER A 179 6.89 -8.63 17.00
CA SER A 179 7.02 -9.96 17.61
C SER A 179 5.90 -10.24 18.62
N GLU A 180 5.58 -9.31 19.47
CA GLU A 180 4.55 -9.44 20.51
C GLU A 180 3.15 -9.57 19.91
N VAL A 181 2.77 -8.61 19.04
CA VAL A 181 1.43 -8.58 18.45
C VAL A 181 1.22 -9.74 17.50
N LEU A 182 2.25 -10.13 16.74
CA LEU A 182 2.15 -11.24 15.81
C LEU A 182 2.02 -12.59 16.54
N ASN A 183 2.76 -12.79 17.62
CA ASN A 183 2.63 -14.01 18.43
C ASN A 183 1.24 -14.12 19.07
N ALA A 184 0.69 -13.01 19.58
CA ALA A 184 -0.67 -12.96 20.09
C ALA A 184 -1.69 -13.31 19.00
N TYR A 185 -1.54 -12.76 17.79
CA TYR A 185 -2.40 -13.06 16.66
C TYR A 185 -2.32 -14.51 16.22
N LEU A 186 -1.11 -15.08 16.08
CA LEU A 186 -0.91 -16.47 15.65
C LEU A 186 -1.45 -17.47 16.68
N THR A 187 -1.29 -17.17 17.97
CA THR A 187 -1.88 -17.97 19.06
C THR A 187 -3.41 -17.96 18.98
N TYR A 188 -3.98 -16.79 18.71
CA TYR A 188 -5.42 -16.64 18.55
C TYR A 188 -5.98 -17.46 17.38
N VAL A 189 -5.38 -17.31 16.21
CA VAL A 189 -5.79 -18.04 14.99
C VAL A 189 -5.61 -19.55 15.16
N GLY A 190 -4.53 -19.98 15.84
CA GLY A 190 -4.24 -21.41 16.07
C GLY A 190 -5.16 -22.10 17.09
N GLN A 191 -5.78 -21.34 17.99
CA GLN A 191 -6.62 -21.91 19.05
C GLN A 191 -8.12 -21.99 18.71
N GLY A 192 -8.57 -21.42 17.58
CA GLY A 192 -9.99 -21.41 17.21
C GLY A 192 -10.92 -20.77 18.26
N LYS A 193 -10.37 -20.01 19.22
CA LYS A 193 -11.09 -19.39 20.33
C LYS A 193 -10.97 -17.87 20.30
N LYS A 194 -12.07 -17.18 20.65
CA LYS A 194 -12.06 -15.72 20.88
C LYS A 194 -11.16 -15.40 22.08
N PRO A 195 -10.13 -14.57 21.97
CA PRO A 195 -9.32 -14.19 23.12
C PRO A 195 -10.00 -13.14 23.97
N SER A 196 -9.56 -13.10 25.23
CA SER A 196 -9.83 -12.00 26.12
C SER A 196 -9.04 -10.77 25.69
N PRO A 197 -9.56 -9.55 25.85
CA PRO A 197 -8.85 -8.34 25.47
C PRO A 197 -7.54 -8.22 26.28
N ILE A 198 -6.43 -7.94 25.59
CA ILE A 198 -5.19 -7.53 26.25
C ILE A 198 -5.46 -6.11 26.79
N THR A 199 -5.81 -6.05 28.09
CA THR A 199 -6.07 -4.81 28.82
C THR A 199 -4.72 -4.20 29.23
N ASP A 200 -4.09 -3.46 28.35
CA ASP A 200 -3.14 -2.43 28.77
C ASP A 200 -3.41 -1.12 28.03
N THR A 201 -4.44 -0.42 28.49
CA THR A 201 -4.89 0.89 28.00
C THR A 201 -4.12 2.06 28.63
N LYS A 202 -3.04 1.82 29.38
CA LYS A 202 -2.37 2.88 30.15
C LYS A 202 -1.33 3.71 29.38
N LYS A 203 -1.04 3.40 28.10
CA LYS A 203 -0.08 4.18 27.26
C LYS A 203 -0.68 4.90 26.06
N LEU A 204 -1.97 5.14 26.05
CA LEU A 204 -2.67 5.76 24.90
C LEU A 204 -2.79 7.30 24.99
N LYS A 205 -2.05 7.97 25.86
CA LYS A 205 -2.20 9.43 26.03
C LYS A 205 -1.08 10.28 25.42
N GLU A 206 -0.04 9.69 24.85
CA GLU A 206 1.07 10.46 24.27
C GLU A 206 1.53 9.84 22.94
N ILE A 207 0.77 10.06 21.87
CA ILE A 207 1.29 10.10 20.47
C ILE A 207 0.41 11.08 19.69
#